data_540400a6ff0e09e9365152eeb9f19add
#
_entry.id   540400a6ff0e09e9365152eeb9f19add
#
_cell.length_a   1.000
_cell.length_b   1.000
_cell.length_c   1.000
_cell.angle_alpha   90.00
_cell.angle_beta   90.00
_cell.angle_gamma   90.00
#
_symmetry.space_group_name_H-M   'P 1'
#
loop_
_entity.id
_entity.type
_entity.pdbx_description
1 polymer ?
#
loop_
_entity_poly.entity_id
_entity_poly.type
_entity_poly.pdbx_seq_one_letter_code
_entity_poly.pdbx_strand_id
1 'polypeptide(L)'
;MNSILKVKNLKKSYQDKVIFEKISFDLHENQIISILGPSGIGKTTLLNVISGIDKEFDGSINLNSKNHHSKENFAFSQSKDLLIPWKNVIDNAVFSLELSGVKKEKSYPVAKKLMSDFFLKGSEFKYPHQLSKGMRQRVSLIRSFLTGRPILLLDEPFSPLDSITRDDLQDWLIDILKKHNKSVVLVTHDIDEALKISNKLIILNGEPAKIVDKIDINKKTNHNKLKVKIRSLLKRNE
;
A
#
# COMPACT_ATOMS: atom_id res chain seq x y z
N MET A 1 -16.88 1.82 14.17
CA MET A 1 -15.86 2.37 13.24
C MET A 1 -16.49 2.44 11.85
N ASN A 2 -16.37 3.59 11.16
CA ASN A 2 -16.95 3.74 9.82
C ASN A 2 -16.09 3.00 8.80
N SER A 3 -16.70 2.15 7.97
CA SER A 3 -16.03 1.54 6.83
C SER A 3 -15.87 2.59 5.74
N ILE A 4 -14.63 2.83 5.27
CA ILE A 4 -14.31 3.77 4.18
C ILE A 4 -14.19 3.08 2.83
N LEU A 5 -13.85 1.79 2.83
CA LEU A 5 -13.80 0.94 1.63
C LEU A 5 -14.49 -0.37 1.94
N LYS A 6 -15.42 -0.77 1.09
CA LYS A 6 -16.11 -2.06 1.15
C LYS A 6 -15.93 -2.81 -0.16
N VAL A 7 -15.25 -3.91 -0.09
CA VAL A 7 -14.99 -4.85 -1.19
C VAL A 7 -15.91 -6.04 -1.04
N LYS A 8 -16.71 -6.38 -2.07
CA LYS A 8 -17.67 -7.47 -2.02
C LYS A 8 -17.56 -8.40 -3.23
N ASN A 9 -17.31 -9.66 -2.95
CA ASN A 9 -17.33 -10.76 -3.91
C ASN A 9 -16.52 -10.49 -5.19
N LEU A 10 -15.34 -9.83 -5.06
CA LEU A 10 -14.53 -9.58 -6.23
C LEU A 10 -14.05 -10.88 -6.85
N LYS A 11 -14.14 -10.93 -8.18
CA LYS A 11 -13.57 -11.96 -9.04
C LYS A 11 -12.87 -11.29 -10.20
N LYS A 12 -11.70 -11.79 -10.57
CA LYS A 12 -10.94 -11.33 -11.73
C LYS A 12 -10.46 -12.53 -12.53
N SER A 13 -10.65 -12.43 -13.84
CA SER A 13 -10.11 -13.39 -14.81
C SER A 13 -9.34 -12.65 -15.88
N TYR A 14 -8.34 -13.28 -16.45
CA TYR A 14 -7.70 -12.89 -17.70
C TYR A 14 -7.87 -14.05 -18.68
N GLN A 15 -8.57 -13.81 -19.79
CA GLN A 15 -8.99 -14.88 -20.71
C GLN A 15 -9.72 -15.99 -19.91
N ASP A 16 -9.28 -17.23 -20.03
CA ASP A 16 -9.87 -18.39 -19.36
C ASP A 16 -9.32 -18.64 -17.94
N LYS A 17 -8.31 -17.88 -17.50
CA LYS A 17 -7.69 -18.08 -16.19
C LYS A 17 -8.32 -17.17 -15.13
N VAL A 18 -8.99 -17.77 -14.13
CA VAL A 18 -9.45 -17.05 -12.93
C VAL A 18 -8.25 -16.79 -12.03
N ILE A 19 -7.98 -15.52 -11.72
CA ILE A 19 -6.87 -15.10 -10.85
C ILE A 19 -7.29 -15.18 -9.39
N PHE A 20 -8.44 -14.58 -9.06
CA PHE A 20 -9.02 -14.66 -7.74
C PHE A 20 -10.55 -14.61 -7.81
N GLU A 21 -11.20 -15.14 -6.78
CA GLU A 21 -12.65 -15.11 -6.66
C GLU A 21 -13.12 -14.99 -5.21
N LYS A 22 -14.35 -14.47 -5.02
CA LYS A 22 -15.02 -14.33 -3.71
C LYS A 22 -14.21 -13.51 -2.70
N ILE A 23 -13.44 -12.53 -3.17
CA ILE A 23 -12.67 -11.65 -2.28
C ILE A 23 -13.62 -10.60 -1.69
N SER A 24 -13.77 -10.60 -0.37
CA SER A 24 -14.63 -9.64 0.35
C SER A 24 -13.95 -9.19 1.63
N PHE A 25 -13.85 -7.87 1.86
CA PHE A 25 -13.36 -7.27 3.10
C PHE A 25 -13.78 -5.81 3.20
N ASP A 26 -13.74 -5.29 4.43
CA ASP A 26 -13.98 -3.87 4.73
C ASP A 26 -12.71 -3.26 5.32
N LEU A 27 -12.36 -2.03 4.89
CA LEU A 27 -11.32 -1.19 5.48
C LEU A 27 -12.00 -0.06 6.24
N HIS A 28 -11.58 0.15 7.49
CA HIS A 28 -12.06 1.23 8.35
C HIS A 28 -11.09 2.43 8.35
N GLU A 29 -11.58 3.58 8.81
CA GLU A 29 -10.75 4.77 8.99
C GLU A 29 -9.56 4.48 9.91
N ASN A 30 -8.37 4.97 9.51
CA ASN A 30 -7.09 4.79 10.22
C ASN A 30 -6.67 3.33 10.43
N GLN A 31 -7.21 2.40 9.65
CA GLN A 31 -6.88 1.00 9.70
C GLN A 31 -5.80 0.66 8.67
N ILE A 32 -4.90 -0.25 9.04
CA ILE A 32 -3.93 -0.86 8.14
C ILE A 32 -4.32 -2.32 7.97
N ILE A 33 -4.67 -2.70 6.74
CA ILE A 33 -4.92 -4.09 6.36
C ILE A 33 -3.74 -4.56 5.52
N SER A 34 -3.11 -5.67 5.92
CA SER A 34 -2.18 -6.38 5.04
C SER A 34 -2.85 -7.58 4.38
N ILE A 35 -2.62 -7.72 3.08
CA ILE A 35 -3.02 -8.88 2.29
C ILE A 35 -1.75 -9.69 2.02
N LEU A 36 -1.69 -10.86 2.66
CA LEU A 36 -0.55 -11.78 2.61
C LEU A 36 -0.86 -12.96 1.69
N GLY A 37 0.12 -13.39 0.90
CA GLY A 37 0.00 -14.56 0.05
C GLY A 37 1.27 -14.80 -0.76
N PRO A 38 1.43 -15.99 -1.37
CA PRO A 38 2.57 -16.33 -2.20
C PRO A 38 2.80 -15.32 -3.34
N SER A 39 4.03 -15.27 -3.85
CA SER A 39 4.34 -14.48 -5.06
C SER A 39 3.54 -15.02 -6.26
N GLY A 40 3.03 -14.12 -7.09
CA GLY A 40 2.23 -14.49 -8.27
C GLY A 40 0.76 -14.82 -8.00
N ILE A 41 0.28 -14.85 -6.75
CA ILE A 41 -1.11 -15.22 -6.41
C ILE A 41 -2.18 -14.18 -6.83
N GLY A 42 -1.78 -13.03 -7.36
CA GLY A 42 -2.71 -11.99 -7.81
C GLY A 42 -2.87 -10.78 -6.87
N LYS A 43 -1.98 -10.58 -5.89
CA LYS A 43 -2.03 -9.45 -4.95
C LYS A 43 -1.98 -8.08 -5.65
N THR A 44 -1.02 -7.89 -6.55
CA THR A 44 -0.91 -6.67 -7.37
C THR A 44 -2.15 -6.47 -8.25
N THR A 45 -2.67 -7.55 -8.85
CA THR A 45 -3.92 -7.51 -9.63
C THR A 45 -5.09 -7.04 -8.76
N LEU A 46 -5.19 -7.53 -7.52
CA LEU A 46 -6.23 -7.11 -6.58
C LEU A 46 -6.12 -5.61 -6.26
N LEU A 47 -4.90 -5.08 -6.03
CA LEU A 47 -4.71 -3.64 -5.83
C LEU A 47 -5.07 -2.83 -7.09
N ASN A 48 -4.74 -3.32 -8.29
CA ASN A 48 -5.11 -2.66 -9.56
C ASN A 48 -6.63 -2.59 -9.75
N VAL A 49 -7.35 -3.65 -9.38
CA VAL A 49 -8.82 -3.67 -9.39
C VAL A 49 -9.37 -2.68 -8.36
N ILE A 50 -8.87 -2.70 -7.12
CA ILE A 50 -9.32 -1.78 -6.06
C ILE A 50 -9.08 -0.32 -6.43
N SER A 51 -7.93 0.00 -7.04
CA SER A 51 -7.58 1.37 -7.46
C SER A 51 -8.35 1.86 -8.67
N GLY A 52 -9.04 0.96 -9.40
CA GLY A 52 -9.75 1.26 -10.65
C GLY A 52 -8.80 1.41 -11.86
N ILE A 53 -7.55 0.96 -11.76
CA ILE A 53 -6.63 0.80 -12.90
C ILE A 53 -7.16 -0.31 -13.81
N ASP A 54 -7.49 -1.46 -13.23
CA ASP A 54 -8.17 -2.56 -13.93
C ASP A 54 -9.68 -2.47 -13.62
N LYS A 55 -10.48 -2.33 -14.67
CA LYS A 55 -11.93 -2.11 -14.55
C LYS A 55 -12.76 -3.35 -14.87
N GLU A 56 -12.13 -4.39 -15.39
CA GLU A 56 -12.79 -5.62 -15.79
C GLU A 56 -12.78 -6.61 -14.63
N PHE A 57 -13.83 -6.65 -13.83
CA PHE A 57 -13.99 -7.56 -12.70
C PHE A 57 -15.46 -7.76 -12.36
N ASP A 58 -15.78 -8.87 -11.72
CA ASP A 58 -17.07 -9.12 -11.12
C ASP A 58 -17.07 -8.74 -9.64
N GLY A 59 -18.22 -8.36 -9.09
CA GLY A 59 -18.38 -7.93 -7.71
C GLY A 59 -18.55 -6.42 -7.56
N SER A 60 -18.26 -5.87 -6.38
CA SER A 60 -18.40 -4.43 -6.15
C SER A 60 -17.35 -3.86 -5.21
N ILE A 61 -16.97 -2.61 -5.47
CA ILE A 61 -16.10 -1.79 -4.64
C ILE A 61 -16.85 -0.51 -4.30
N ASN A 62 -17.17 -0.33 -3.03
CA ASN A 62 -17.91 0.82 -2.54
C ASN A 62 -17.03 1.64 -1.61
N LEU A 63 -16.94 2.93 -1.88
CA LEU A 63 -16.24 3.92 -1.07
C LEU A 63 -17.27 4.74 -0.29
N ASN A 64 -17.16 4.74 1.01
CA ASN A 64 -17.97 5.59 1.88
C ASN A 64 -17.18 6.87 2.18
N SER A 65 -16.87 7.64 1.12
CA SER A 65 -16.23 8.95 1.26
C SER A 65 -17.22 10.05 0.92
N LYS A 66 -17.08 11.18 1.57
CA LYS A 66 -17.89 12.38 1.27
C LYS A 66 -17.67 12.91 -0.16
N ASN A 67 -16.62 12.44 -0.84
CA ASN A 67 -16.27 12.76 -2.21
C ASN A 67 -16.57 11.57 -3.13
N HIS A 68 -17.60 11.66 -3.95
CA HIS A 68 -18.15 10.60 -4.78
C HIS A 68 -17.31 10.15 -5.99
N HIS A 69 -16.04 10.57 -6.14
CA HIS A 69 -15.21 10.19 -7.28
C HIS A 69 -14.25 9.06 -6.91
N SER A 70 -14.50 7.85 -7.40
CA SER A 70 -13.78 6.61 -7.04
C SER A 70 -12.26 6.67 -7.26
N LYS A 71 -11.78 7.40 -8.28
CA LYS A 71 -10.35 7.56 -8.57
C LYS A 71 -9.62 8.51 -7.64
N GLU A 72 -10.33 9.41 -6.98
CA GLU A 72 -9.74 10.44 -6.10
C GLU A 72 -9.50 9.94 -4.66
N ASN A 73 -9.90 8.72 -4.33
CA ASN A 73 -9.81 8.19 -2.98
C ASN A 73 -8.57 7.34 -2.73
N PHE A 74 -7.87 6.88 -3.78
CA PHE A 74 -6.71 6.01 -3.67
C PHE A 74 -5.42 6.71 -4.10
N ALA A 75 -4.38 6.58 -3.31
CA ALA A 75 -3.01 6.82 -3.72
C ALA A 75 -2.29 5.48 -3.81
N PHE A 76 -1.66 5.19 -4.94
CA PHE A 76 -1.01 3.92 -5.21
C PHE A 76 0.52 4.09 -5.20
N SER A 77 1.21 3.22 -4.48
CA SER A 77 2.67 3.15 -4.46
C SER A 77 3.12 1.71 -4.64
N GLN A 78 4.01 1.50 -5.61
CA GLN A 78 4.62 0.20 -5.91
C GLN A 78 6.05 0.14 -5.40
N SER A 79 6.54 -1.08 -5.14
CA SER A 79 7.92 -1.34 -4.73
C SER A 79 8.95 -1.03 -5.82
N LYS A 80 8.55 -1.08 -7.07
CA LYS A 80 9.42 -0.70 -8.20
C LYS A 80 9.73 0.79 -8.10
N ASP A 81 11.01 1.10 -8.20
CA ASP A 81 11.53 2.47 -8.20
C ASP A 81 11.01 3.22 -9.43
N LEU A 82 9.90 3.91 -9.24
CA LEU A 82 9.19 4.67 -10.28
C LEU A 82 9.52 6.17 -10.21
N LEU A 83 10.66 6.53 -9.63
CA LEU A 83 11.11 7.91 -9.69
C LEU A 83 11.55 8.27 -11.10
N ILE A 84 11.20 9.47 -11.52
CA ILE A 84 11.57 10.03 -12.82
C ILE A 84 13.05 10.39 -12.77
N PRO A 85 13.93 9.73 -13.55
CA PRO A 85 15.39 9.85 -13.37
C PRO A 85 15.94 11.27 -13.58
N TRP A 86 15.33 12.05 -14.46
CA TRP A 86 15.74 13.42 -14.80
C TRP A 86 15.06 14.51 -13.95
N LYS A 87 14.18 14.14 -13.02
CA LYS A 87 13.61 15.04 -12.02
C LYS A 87 14.34 14.85 -10.69
N ASN A 88 14.61 15.96 -9.99
CA ASN A 88 15.13 15.90 -8.63
C ASN A 88 14.08 15.39 -7.63
N VAL A 89 14.45 15.26 -6.35
CA VAL A 89 13.60 14.70 -5.29
C VAL A 89 12.31 15.48 -5.11
N ILE A 90 12.39 16.83 -5.03
CA ILE A 90 11.18 17.63 -4.80
C ILE A 90 10.26 17.62 -6.02
N ASP A 91 10.80 17.65 -7.24
CA ASP A 91 10.03 17.53 -8.46
C ASP A 91 9.36 16.15 -8.59
N ASN A 92 10.05 15.09 -8.18
CA ASN A 92 9.46 13.75 -8.09
C ASN A 92 8.33 13.70 -7.06
N ALA A 93 8.53 14.28 -5.89
CA ALA A 93 7.54 14.31 -4.82
C ALA A 93 6.24 15.00 -5.24
N VAL A 94 6.34 16.17 -5.89
CA VAL A 94 5.16 16.95 -6.31
C VAL A 94 4.57 16.55 -7.65
N PHE A 95 5.13 15.57 -8.34
CA PHE A 95 4.77 15.23 -9.71
C PHE A 95 3.27 14.95 -9.90
N SER A 96 2.63 14.26 -8.97
CA SER A 96 1.19 14.00 -9.02
C SER A 96 0.35 15.28 -8.90
N LEU A 97 0.81 16.27 -8.12
CA LEU A 97 0.18 17.57 -8.01
C LEU A 97 0.39 18.41 -9.27
N GLU A 98 1.60 18.36 -9.86
CA GLU A 98 1.92 19.01 -11.13
C GLU A 98 0.98 18.52 -12.24
N LEU A 99 0.76 17.21 -12.36
CA LEU A 99 -0.20 16.62 -13.32
C LEU A 99 -1.64 17.05 -13.06
N SER A 100 -2.00 17.40 -11.83
CA SER A 100 -3.31 17.95 -11.45
C SER A 100 -3.40 19.48 -11.63
N GLY A 101 -2.38 20.12 -12.22
CA GLY A 101 -2.35 21.56 -12.49
C GLY A 101 -1.98 22.43 -11.29
N VAL A 102 -1.51 21.84 -10.19
CA VAL A 102 -1.04 22.60 -9.01
C VAL A 102 0.33 23.21 -9.30
N LYS A 103 0.43 24.53 -9.23
CA LYS A 103 1.68 25.27 -9.48
C LYS A 103 2.73 24.95 -8.39
N LYS A 104 4.02 25.01 -8.78
CA LYS A 104 5.18 24.73 -7.89
C LYS A 104 5.22 25.63 -6.66
N GLU A 105 4.82 26.89 -6.78
CA GLU A 105 4.79 27.87 -5.68
C GLU A 105 3.87 27.39 -4.53
N LYS A 106 2.83 26.60 -4.85
CA LYS A 106 1.91 26.03 -3.86
C LYS A 106 2.34 24.65 -3.38
N SER A 107 2.85 23.80 -4.28
CA SER A 107 3.18 22.40 -3.96
C SER A 107 4.55 22.24 -3.23
N TYR A 108 5.55 23.05 -3.55
CA TYR A 108 6.89 22.94 -2.96
C TYR A 108 6.93 23.18 -1.44
N PRO A 109 6.29 24.22 -0.87
CA PRO A 109 6.26 24.40 0.58
C PRO A 109 5.67 23.21 1.33
N VAL A 110 4.58 22.64 0.78
CA VAL A 110 3.92 21.46 1.36
C VAL A 110 4.83 20.23 1.27
N ALA A 111 5.47 20.03 0.11
CA ALA A 111 6.41 18.93 -0.11
C ALA A 111 7.61 19.03 0.84
N LYS A 112 8.24 20.21 1.00
CA LYS A 112 9.37 20.42 1.91
C LYS A 112 9.00 20.11 3.35
N LYS A 113 7.82 20.52 3.81
CA LYS A 113 7.32 20.17 5.15
C LYS A 113 7.22 18.65 5.32
N LEU A 114 6.62 17.98 4.35
CA LEU A 114 6.46 16.53 4.38
C LEU A 114 7.82 15.81 4.26
N MET A 115 8.75 16.32 3.44
CA MET A 115 10.11 15.77 3.33
C MET A 115 10.87 15.80 4.66
N SER A 116 10.62 16.79 5.52
CA SER A 116 11.18 16.81 6.88
C SER A 116 10.66 15.63 7.71
N ASP A 117 9.36 15.35 7.67
CA ASP A 117 8.77 14.20 8.36
C ASP A 117 9.31 12.86 7.80
N PHE A 118 9.72 12.85 6.54
CA PHE A 118 10.23 11.68 5.83
C PHE A 118 11.76 11.55 5.86
N PHE A 119 12.45 12.31 6.72
CA PHE A 119 13.92 12.34 6.84
C PHE A 119 14.64 12.56 5.51
N LEU A 120 14.09 13.41 4.65
CA LEU A 120 14.66 13.80 3.35
C LEU A 120 15.06 15.28 3.29
N LYS A 121 15.02 15.98 4.43
CA LYS A 121 15.46 17.37 4.53
C LYS A 121 16.91 17.53 4.05
N GLY A 122 17.16 18.50 3.19
CA GLY A 122 18.48 18.72 2.58
C GLY A 122 18.77 17.83 1.35
N SER A 123 17.80 17.02 0.93
CA SER A 123 17.93 16.18 -0.28
C SER A 123 17.03 16.64 -1.42
N GLU A 124 16.42 17.82 -1.29
CA GLU A 124 15.39 18.34 -2.20
C GLU A 124 15.83 18.37 -3.66
N PHE A 125 17.08 18.73 -3.90
CA PHE A 125 17.64 18.92 -5.25
C PHE A 125 18.53 17.77 -5.71
N LYS A 126 18.66 16.69 -4.91
CA LYS A 126 19.34 15.47 -5.35
C LYS A 126 18.50 14.75 -6.41
N TYR A 127 19.18 14.00 -7.28
CA TYR A 127 18.55 13.15 -8.28
C TYR A 127 18.43 11.69 -7.79
N PRO A 128 17.55 10.87 -8.37
CA PRO A 128 17.32 9.49 -7.93
C PRO A 128 18.58 8.64 -7.82
N HIS A 129 19.56 8.80 -8.73
CA HIS A 129 20.82 8.08 -8.70
C HIS A 129 21.74 8.46 -7.52
N GLN A 130 21.50 9.59 -6.87
CA GLN A 130 22.23 10.05 -5.68
C GLN A 130 21.60 9.59 -4.36
N LEU A 131 20.51 8.82 -4.41
CA LEU A 131 19.74 8.39 -3.25
C LEU A 131 19.96 6.90 -2.96
N SER A 132 19.93 6.54 -1.67
CA SER A 132 19.78 5.15 -1.27
C SER A 132 18.41 4.59 -1.70
N LYS A 133 18.28 3.26 -1.75
CA LYS A 133 16.99 2.60 -2.06
C LYS A 133 15.88 3.04 -1.10
N GLY A 134 16.17 3.10 0.21
CA GLY A 134 15.23 3.57 1.23
C GLY A 134 14.81 5.03 1.03
N MET A 135 15.75 5.93 0.65
CA MET A 135 15.42 7.31 0.33
C MET A 135 14.49 7.41 -0.89
N ARG A 136 14.76 6.65 -1.95
CA ARG A 136 13.88 6.60 -3.14
C ARG A 136 12.48 6.13 -2.78
N GLN A 137 12.38 5.09 -1.94
CA GLN A 137 11.08 4.59 -1.46
C GLN A 137 10.32 5.66 -0.68
N ARG A 138 10.99 6.42 0.19
CA ARG A 138 10.38 7.54 0.91
C ARG A 138 9.88 8.63 -0.03
N VAL A 139 10.62 8.97 -1.08
CA VAL A 139 10.15 9.94 -2.10
C VAL A 139 8.87 9.44 -2.80
N SER A 140 8.81 8.17 -3.17
CA SER A 140 7.61 7.55 -3.76
C SER A 140 6.40 7.63 -2.81
N LEU A 141 6.62 7.37 -1.52
CA LEU A 141 5.57 7.52 -0.50
C LEU A 141 5.13 8.98 -0.35
N ILE A 142 6.05 9.95 -0.28
CA ILE A 142 5.70 11.39 -0.24
C ILE A 142 4.79 11.76 -1.41
N ARG A 143 5.12 11.31 -2.63
CA ARG A 143 4.30 11.55 -3.81
C ARG A 143 2.86 11.06 -3.61
N SER A 144 2.69 9.89 -3.00
CA SER A 144 1.37 9.33 -2.67
C SER A 144 0.66 10.14 -1.58
N PHE A 145 1.37 10.57 -0.55
CA PHE A 145 0.82 11.39 0.54
C PHE A 145 0.36 12.77 0.06
N LEU A 146 1.12 13.41 -0.83
CA LEU A 146 0.81 14.73 -1.37
C LEU A 146 -0.49 14.77 -2.17
N THR A 147 -0.97 13.65 -2.69
CA THR A 147 -2.29 13.58 -3.33
C THR A 147 -3.44 13.93 -2.39
N GLY A 148 -3.22 13.94 -1.08
CA GLY A 148 -4.26 14.17 -0.07
C GLY A 148 -5.26 13.02 0.11
N ARG A 149 -5.15 11.97 -0.68
CA ARG A 149 -6.11 10.85 -0.73
C ARG A 149 -6.13 10.08 0.59
N PRO A 150 -7.32 9.66 1.08
CA PRO A 150 -7.45 9.04 2.40
C PRO A 150 -6.94 7.60 2.46
N ILE A 151 -6.93 6.88 1.34
CA ILE A 151 -6.55 5.46 1.27
C ILE A 151 -5.25 5.31 0.47
N LEU A 152 -4.25 4.68 1.08
CA LEU A 152 -3.01 4.30 0.41
C LEU A 152 -3.06 2.82 0.04
N LEU A 153 -2.71 2.51 -1.20
CA LEU A 153 -2.52 1.16 -1.70
C LEU A 153 -1.01 0.95 -1.88
N LEU A 154 -0.42 0.05 -1.10
CA LEU A 154 1.00 -0.20 -1.08
C LEU A 154 1.29 -1.62 -1.58
N ASP A 155 2.03 -1.71 -2.68
CA ASP A 155 2.41 -2.98 -3.30
C ASP A 155 3.86 -3.32 -2.97
N GLU A 156 4.07 -4.25 -2.04
CA GLU A 156 5.36 -4.72 -1.54
C GLU A 156 6.35 -3.59 -1.19
N PRO A 157 5.97 -2.59 -0.37
CA PRO A 157 6.72 -1.34 -0.23
C PRO A 157 8.12 -1.50 0.36
N PHE A 158 8.46 -2.64 0.96
CA PHE A 158 9.75 -2.88 1.61
C PHE A 158 10.59 -3.96 0.93
N SER A 159 10.05 -4.62 -0.10
CA SER A 159 10.69 -5.75 -0.79
C SER A 159 12.13 -5.46 -1.28
N PRO A 160 12.48 -4.27 -1.79
CA PRO A 160 13.82 -4.01 -2.30
C PRO A 160 14.87 -3.66 -1.25
N LEU A 161 14.53 -3.68 0.05
CA LEU A 161 15.38 -3.19 1.14
C LEU A 161 16.09 -4.33 1.89
N ASP A 162 17.30 -4.05 2.37
CA ASP A 162 17.97 -4.89 3.36
C ASP A 162 17.22 -4.89 4.70
N SER A 163 17.51 -5.85 5.59
CA SER A 163 16.75 -6.08 6.82
C SER A 163 16.75 -4.86 7.76
N ILE A 164 17.92 -4.21 7.95
CA ILE A 164 18.05 -3.07 8.87
C ILE A 164 17.25 -1.87 8.36
N THR A 165 17.48 -1.49 7.10
CA THR A 165 16.78 -0.37 6.47
C THR A 165 15.27 -0.62 6.41
N ARG A 166 14.86 -1.89 6.26
CA ARG A 166 13.45 -2.31 6.24
C ARG A 166 12.79 -2.09 7.59
N ASP A 167 13.40 -2.53 8.68
CA ASP A 167 12.84 -2.38 10.03
C ASP A 167 12.65 -0.91 10.42
N ASP A 168 13.66 -0.07 10.17
CA ASP A 168 13.60 1.38 10.41
C ASP A 168 12.49 2.05 9.58
N LEU A 169 12.34 1.62 8.31
CA LEU A 169 11.33 2.19 7.42
C LEU A 169 9.91 1.75 7.80
N GLN A 170 9.75 0.54 8.32
CA GLN A 170 8.46 0.04 8.80
C GLN A 170 7.98 0.81 10.03
N ASP A 171 8.84 0.98 11.04
CA ASP A 171 8.52 1.72 12.26
C ASP A 171 8.17 3.18 11.93
N TRP A 172 8.99 3.80 11.10
CA TRP A 172 8.74 5.13 10.60
C TRP A 172 7.40 5.23 9.84
N LEU A 173 7.09 4.27 8.94
CA LEU A 173 5.83 4.31 8.18
C LEU A 173 4.62 4.22 9.10
N ILE A 174 4.66 3.37 10.13
CA ILE A 174 3.58 3.26 11.12
C ILE A 174 3.30 4.62 11.77
N ASP A 175 4.34 5.34 12.17
CA ASP A 175 4.21 6.64 12.83
C ASP A 175 3.68 7.72 11.89
N ILE A 176 4.16 7.74 10.64
CA ILE A 176 3.67 8.67 9.62
C ILE A 176 2.20 8.42 9.27
N LEU A 177 1.80 7.15 9.11
CA LEU A 177 0.41 6.80 8.82
C LEU A 177 -0.53 7.27 9.94
N LYS A 178 -0.14 7.09 11.20
CA LYS A 178 -0.89 7.60 12.36
C LYS A 178 -0.95 9.12 12.38
N LYS A 179 0.20 9.80 12.19
CA LYS A 179 0.31 11.27 12.18
C LYS A 179 -0.60 11.91 11.13
N HIS A 180 -0.76 11.28 9.97
CA HIS A 180 -1.52 11.80 8.84
C HIS A 180 -2.91 11.15 8.68
N ASN A 181 -3.36 10.35 9.65
CA ASN A 181 -4.68 9.69 9.66
C ASN A 181 -4.98 8.94 8.34
N LYS A 182 -4.00 8.16 7.84
CA LYS A 182 -4.15 7.40 6.59
C LYS A 182 -4.62 5.98 6.87
N SER A 183 -5.52 5.51 6.01
CA SER A 183 -5.92 4.10 5.96
C SER A 183 -5.17 3.41 4.84
N VAL A 184 -4.81 2.14 5.03
CA VAL A 184 -3.89 1.45 4.12
C VAL A 184 -4.39 0.05 3.77
N VAL A 185 -4.28 -0.30 2.50
CA VAL A 185 -4.24 -1.69 2.04
C VAL A 185 -2.83 -1.96 1.53
N LEU A 186 -2.11 -2.82 2.23
CA LEU A 186 -0.75 -3.22 1.92
C LEU A 186 -0.75 -4.66 1.43
N VAL A 187 -0.07 -4.97 0.34
CA VAL A 187 0.18 -6.35 -0.08
C VAL A 187 1.63 -6.71 0.15
N THR A 188 1.87 -7.92 0.66
CA THR A 188 3.21 -8.44 0.92
C THR A 188 3.21 -9.96 0.87
N HIS A 189 4.40 -10.53 0.74
CA HIS A 189 4.66 -11.96 0.95
C HIS A 189 5.42 -12.21 2.27
N ASP A 190 5.81 -11.15 2.99
CA ASP A 190 6.56 -11.23 4.24
C ASP A 190 5.61 -11.25 5.44
N ILE A 191 5.67 -12.35 6.22
CA ILE A 191 4.81 -12.56 7.39
C ILE A 191 5.17 -11.58 8.51
N ASP A 192 6.44 -11.30 8.72
CA ASP A 192 6.91 -10.44 9.80
C ASP A 192 6.51 -9.00 9.56
N GLU A 193 6.66 -8.53 8.33
CA GLU A 193 6.15 -7.24 7.88
C GLU A 193 4.65 -7.10 8.13
N ALA A 194 3.85 -8.08 7.67
CA ALA A 194 2.41 -8.05 7.83
C ALA A 194 1.98 -8.02 9.30
N LEU A 195 2.64 -8.79 10.17
CA LEU A 195 2.35 -8.83 11.60
C LEU A 195 2.76 -7.55 12.34
N LYS A 196 3.86 -6.91 11.92
CA LYS A 196 4.40 -5.70 12.55
C LYS A 196 3.53 -4.47 12.25
N ILE A 197 3.04 -4.34 11.01
CA ILE A 197 2.44 -3.09 10.53
C ILE A 197 0.92 -3.09 10.68
N SER A 198 0.26 -4.25 10.59
CA SER A 198 -1.19 -4.30 10.37
C SER A 198 -2.02 -4.30 11.64
N ASN A 199 -3.25 -3.78 11.52
CA ASN A 199 -4.33 -4.02 12.46
C ASN A 199 -5.14 -5.28 12.08
N LYS A 200 -5.15 -5.61 10.80
CA LYS A 200 -5.85 -6.77 10.26
C LYS A 200 -5.04 -7.43 9.15
N LEU A 201 -5.01 -8.75 9.16
CA LEU A 201 -4.36 -9.56 8.16
C LEU A 201 -5.40 -10.35 7.37
N ILE A 202 -5.28 -10.33 6.05
CA ILE A 202 -6.06 -11.15 5.13
C ILE A 202 -5.09 -12.10 4.44
N ILE A 203 -5.34 -13.40 4.53
CA ILE A 203 -4.47 -14.41 3.92
C ILE A 203 -5.12 -14.91 2.65
N LEU A 204 -4.39 -14.80 1.53
CA LEU A 204 -4.78 -15.34 0.24
C LEU A 204 -4.01 -16.62 -0.05
N ASN A 205 -4.72 -17.64 -0.51
CA ASN A 205 -4.12 -18.88 -1.02
C ASN A 205 -5.05 -19.55 -2.02
N GLY A 206 -4.53 -20.54 -2.78
CA GLY A 206 -5.29 -21.34 -3.75
C GLY A 206 -5.19 -20.86 -5.19
N GLU A 207 -5.63 -21.72 -6.11
CA GLU A 207 -5.82 -21.43 -7.52
C GLU A 207 -7.25 -21.81 -7.92
N PRO A 208 -8.13 -20.83 -8.21
CA PRO A 208 -7.96 -19.37 -8.08
C PRO A 208 -7.76 -18.91 -6.62
N ALA A 209 -7.09 -17.77 -6.43
CA ALA A 209 -6.85 -17.23 -5.09
C ALA A 209 -8.14 -16.88 -4.37
N LYS A 210 -8.22 -17.26 -3.08
CA LYS A 210 -9.34 -16.97 -2.18
C LYS A 210 -8.83 -16.47 -0.84
N ILE A 211 -9.69 -15.82 -0.07
CA ILE A 211 -9.39 -15.53 1.33
C ILE A 211 -9.54 -16.83 2.12
N VAL A 212 -8.41 -17.32 2.65
CA VAL A 212 -8.38 -18.52 3.50
C VAL A 212 -8.48 -18.22 4.99
N ASP A 213 -8.11 -17.01 5.40
CA ASP A 213 -8.29 -16.54 6.78
C ASP A 213 -8.28 -15.01 6.87
N LYS A 214 -8.90 -14.45 7.93
CA LYS A 214 -8.88 -13.05 8.32
C LYS A 214 -8.58 -12.96 9.80
N ILE A 215 -7.52 -12.25 10.16
CA ILE A 215 -6.98 -12.22 11.52
C ILE A 215 -6.88 -10.77 11.98
N ASP A 216 -7.51 -10.43 13.10
CA ASP A 216 -7.33 -9.14 13.74
C ASP A 216 -6.08 -9.16 14.61
N ILE A 217 -5.21 -8.17 14.44
CA ILE A 217 -3.94 -8.05 15.16
C ILE A 217 -4.08 -6.93 16.20
N ASN A 218 -3.77 -7.27 17.44
CA ASN A 218 -3.77 -6.32 18.55
C ASN A 218 -2.51 -6.49 19.42
N LYS A 219 -2.30 -5.59 20.40
CA LYS A 219 -1.13 -5.62 21.29
C LYS A 219 -0.94 -6.92 22.10
N LYS A 220 -2.00 -7.72 22.27
CA LYS A 220 -1.97 -8.99 23.00
C LYS A 220 -1.77 -10.21 22.09
N THR A 221 -1.68 -9.99 20.77
CA THR A 221 -1.54 -11.05 19.79
C THR A 221 -0.17 -11.73 19.94
N ASN A 222 -0.16 -13.04 20.12
CA ASN A 222 1.09 -13.80 20.15
C ASN A 222 1.59 -14.03 18.72
N HIS A 223 2.55 -13.20 18.30
CA HIS A 223 3.09 -13.23 16.95
C HIS A 223 3.74 -14.57 16.59
N ASN A 224 4.45 -15.24 17.52
CA ASN A 224 5.10 -16.51 17.22
C ASN A 224 4.09 -17.62 16.92
N LYS A 225 3.03 -17.74 17.73
CA LYS A 225 1.94 -18.69 17.48
C LYS A 225 1.24 -18.40 16.16
N LEU A 226 1.07 -17.12 15.85
CA LEU A 226 0.41 -16.69 14.63
C LEU A 226 1.26 -16.96 13.38
N LYS A 227 2.59 -16.76 13.45
CA LYS A 227 3.50 -17.12 12.35
C LYS A 227 3.39 -18.60 11.97
N VAL A 228 3.33 -19.50 12.97
CA VAL A 228 3.17 -20.94 12.70
C VAL A 228 1.86 -21.21 11.98
N LYS A 229 0.73 -20.62 12.46
CA LYS A 229 -0.58 -20.75 11.83
C LYS A 229 -0.56 -20.23 10.37
N ILE A 230 -0.01 -19.03 10.15
CA ILE A 230 0.07 -18.44 8.81
C ILE A 230 0.88 -19.31 7.87
N ARG A 231 2.05 -19.79 8.29
CA ARG A 231 2.88 -20.69 7.49
C ARG A 231 2.14 -21.97 7.09
N SER A 232 1.33 -22.54 7.99
CA SER A 232 0.51 -23.72 7.66
C SER A 232 -0.60 -23.43 6.64
N LEU A 233 -1.18 -22.23 6.69
CA LEU A 233 -2.20 -21.80 5.73
C LEU A 233 -1.62 -21.53 4.34
N LEU A 234 -0.37 -21.06 4.25
CA LEU A 234 0.30 -20.80 2.98
C LEU A 234 0.88 -22.06 2.32
N LYS A 235 1.19 -23.12 3.09
CA LYS A 235 1.75 -24.40 2.59
C LYS A 235 0.70 -25.37 2.03
N ARG A 236 -0.60 -25.12 2.16
CA ARG A 236 -1.67 -26.08 1.85
C ARG A 236 -1.97 -26.28 0.35
N ASN A 237 -1.06 -25.91 -0.57
CA ASN A 237 -1.22 -26.06 -2.02
C ASN A 237 0.05 -26.61 -2.71
N GLU A 238 0.79 -27.49 -2.05
CA GLU A 238 1.72 -28.40 -2.74
C GLU A 238 1.10 -29.79 -2.82
#